data_2ce29f132a05e4db960d5a38ca12e2fe
#
_entry.id   2ce29f132a05e4db960d5a38ca12e2fe
#
_cell.length_a   1.000
_cell.length_b   1.000
_cell.length_c   1.000
_cell.angle_alpha   90.00
_cell.angle_beta   90.00
_cell.angle_gamma   90.00
#
_symmetry.space_group_name_H-M   'P 1'
#
loop_
_entity.id
_entity.type
_entity.pdbx_description
1 polymer ?
#
loop_
_entity_poly.entity_id
_entity_poly.type
_entity_poly.pdbx_seq_one_letter_code
_entity_poly.pdbx_strand_id
1 'polypeptide(L)'
;IVRDVKKVLPEAEIWLGGPEVSYDAKKVLTREPDVRGIMRGEGELTFTELVRAYLQREKTSVPDGYTGESFRGQAKVKTSGCAENTRMPEAGEGENAHSDRLELSHIPGITYRTESGEIEEHGPQRLLSLDEIPFYYDDMAGFENRIVYYESSRGCPFSCSYCLSSIDKTVRFRSLDLVLPELQFFLDHKVPQVKFVDRTFNCKREHTLGIWRYLVEHDNGITNFHFE
;
A
#
# COMPACT_ATOMS: atom_id res chain seq x y z
N ILE A 1 -19.79 -8.35 6.75
CA ILE A 1 -19.31 -7.37 5.75
C ILE A 1 -19.29 -8.01 4.35
N VAL A 2 -18.50 -9.07 4.04
CA VAL A 2 -18.41 -9.69 2.70
C VAL A 2 -19.81 -10.01 2.13
N ARG A 3 -20.62 -10.75 2.88
CA ARG A 3 -22.00 -11.09 2.50
C ARG A 3 -22.89 -9.87 2.28
N ASP A 4 -22.67 -8.78 3.01
CA ASP A 4 -23.49 -7.57 2.87
C ASP A 4 -23.10 -6.79 1.63
N VAL A 5 -21.79 -6.73 1.32
CA VAL A 5 -21.31 -6.18 0.05
C VAL A 5 -21.90 -6.96 -1.14
N LYS A 6 -21.88 -8.28 -1.09
CA LYS A 6 -22.44 -9.12 -2.15
C LYS A 6 -23.96 -8.99 -2.33
N LYS A 7 -24.71 -8.63 -1.29
CA LYS A 7 -26.15 -8.33 -1.42
C LYS A 7 -26.40 -7.04 -2.23
N VAL A 8 -25.52 -6.06 -2.11
CA VAL A 8 -25.66 -4.74 -2.76
C VAL A 8 -24.98 -4.73 -4.12
N LEU A 9 -23.84 -5.38 -4.23
CA LEU A 9 -22.99 -5.47 -5.41
C LEU A 9 -22.62 -6.94 -5.67
N PRO A 10 -23.54 -7.76 -6.26
CA PRO A 10 -23.31 -9.19 -6.46
C PRO A 10 -22.08 -9.50 -7.30
N GLU A 11 -21.81 -8.68 -8.31
CA GLU A 11 -20.70 -8.87 -9.26
C GLU A 11 -19.35 -8.34 -8.74
N ALA A 12 -19.32 -7.67 -7.57
CA ALA A 12 -18.05 -7.14 -7.05
C ALA A 12 -17.08 -8.27 -6.70
N GLU A 13 -15.87 -8.22 -7.22
CA GLU A 13 -14.79 -9.10 -6.81
C GLU A 13 -14.18 -8.58 -5.51
N ILE A 14 -14.22 -9.39 -4.44
CA ILE A 14 -13.78 -9.00 -3.09
C ILE A 14 -12.41 -9.57 -2.81
N TRP A 15 -11.48 -8.69 -2.52
CA TRP A 15 -10.13 -9.03 -2.05
C TRP A 15 -9.98 -8.64 -0.59
N LEU A 16 -9.32 -9.49 0.18
CA LEU A 16 -9.03 -9.24 1.59
C LEU A 16 -7.52 -9.06 1.78
N GLY A 17 -7.14 -8.39 2.86
CA GLY A 17 -5.76 -8.23 3.28
C GLY A 17 -5.66 -8.01 4.78
N GLY A 18 -4.44 -7.92 5.27
CA GLY A 18 -4.15 -7.72 6.68
C GLY A 18 -3.87 -9.00 7.46
N PRO A 19 -3.41 -8.87 8.70
CA PRO A 19 -2.86 -10.00 9.47
C PRO A 19 -3.88 -11.09 9.78
N GLU A 20 -5.16 -10.76 9.93
CA GLU A 20 -6.21 -11.71 10.26
C GLU A 20 -6.42 -12.80 9.20
N VAL A 21 -6.17 -12.48 7.93
CA VAL A 21 -6.40 -13.40 6.80
C VAL A 21 -5.13 -13.90 6.13
N SER A 22 -4.00 -13.25 6.38
CA SER A 22 -2.74 -13.54 5.66
C SER A 22 -2.12 -14.89 6.01
N TYR A 23 -2.25 -15.36 7.24
CA TYR A 23 -1.58 -16.58 7.70
C TYR A 23 -2.29 -17.88 7.28
N ASP A 24 -3.60 -17.86 7.20
CA ASP A 24 -4.43 -19.00 6.84
C ASP A 24 -5.24 -18.76 5.56
N ALA A 25 -4.66 -18.07 4.58
CA ALA A 25 -5.35 -17.60 3.38
C ALA A 25 -6.15 -18.71 2.67
N LYS A 26 -5.61 -19.90 2.47
CA LYS A 26 -6.34 -21.02 1.86
C LYS A 26 -7.56 -21.44 2.66
N LYS A 27 -7.46 -21.50 3.99
CA LYS A 27 -8.60 -21.85 4.85
C LYS A 27 -9.69 -20.78 4.82
N VAL A 28 -9.27 -19.50 4.79
CA VAL A 28 -10.23 -18.39 4.69
C VAL A 28 -10.98 -18.48 3.37
N LEU A 29 -10.27 -18.65 2.22
CA LEU A 29 -10.92 -18.78 0.92
C LEU A 29 -11.83 -20.02 0.84
N THR A 30 -11.46 -21.14 1.45
CA THR A 30 -12.32 -22.33 1.49
C THR A 30 -13.63 -22.06 2.22
N ARG A 31 -13.57 -21.30 3.33
CA ARG A 31 -14.74 -20.96 4.15
C ARG A 31 -15.61 -19.86 3.55
N GLU A 32 -15.00 -18.92 2.83
CA GLU A 32 -15.65 -17.72 2.29
C GLU A 32 -15.64 -17.75 0.75
N PRO A 33 -16.61 -18.42 0.11
CA PRO A 33 -16.64 -18.58 -1.35
C PRO A 33 -16.84 -17.27 -2.11
N ASP A 34 -17.40 -16.25 -1.47
CA ASP A 34 -17.63 -14.92 -2.05
C ASP A 34 -16.35 -14.06 -2.13
N VAL A 35 -15.24 -14.53 -1.55
CA VAL A 35 -13.93 -13.85 -1.60
C VAL A 35 -13.14 -14.36 -2.80
N ARG A 36 -12.70 -13.44 -3.66
CA ARG A 36 -11.89 -13.74 -4.84
C ARG A 36 -10.47 -14.10 -4.46
N GLY A 37 -9.87 -13.35 -3.53
CA GLY A 37 -8.50 -13.58 -3.12
C GLY A 37 -8.07 -12.83 -1.88
N ILE A 38 -6.88 -13.15 -1.43
CA ILE A 38 -6.24 -12.58 -0.24
C ILE A 38 -4.85 -12.10 -0.62
N MET A 39 -4.56 -10.84 -0.30
CA MET A 39 -3.22 -10.25 -0.34
C MET A 39 -2.52 -10.55 0.98
N ARG A 40 -1.35 -11.20 0.92
CA ARG A 40 -0.58 -11.62 2.08
C ARG A 40 0.65 -10.74 2.27
N GLY A 41 0.99 -10.48 3.52
CA GLY A 41 2.14 -9.64 3.88
C GLY A 41 1.86 -8.14 3.68
N GLU A 42 2.89 -7.40 3.27
CA GLU A 42 2.78 -5.97 2.98
C GLU A 42 2.03 -5.73 1.68
N GLY A 43 1.09 -4.79 1.71
CA GLY A 43 0.13 -4.61 0.63
C GLY A 43 0.60 -3.73 -0.53
N GLU A 44 1.57 -2.87 -0.33
CA GLU A 44 1.90 -1.77 -1.23
C GLU A 44 2.18 -2.25 -2.67
N LEU A 45 3.08 -3.22 -2.84
CA LEU A 45 3.39 -3.77 -4.15
C LEU A 45 2.28 -4.68 -4.67
N THR A 46 1.85 -5.63 -3.86
CA THR A 46 0.82 -6.62 -4.24
C THR A 46 -0.48 -5.93 -4.66
N PHE A 47 -0.93 -4.92 -3.92
CA PHE A 47 -2.11 -4.15 -4.27
C PHE A 47 -1.92 -3.37 -5.57
N THR A 48 -0.75 -2.74 -5.75
CA THR A 48 -0.44 -2.00 -6.97
C THR A 48 -0.46 -2.90 -8.20
N GLU A 49 0.14 -4.09 -8.12
CA GLU A 49 0.17 -5.06 -9.22
C GLU A 49 -1.24 -5.60 -9.50
N LEU A 50 -2.00 -5.87 -8.46
CA LEU A 50 -3.39 -6.32 -8.58
C LEU A 50 -4.27 -5.27 -9.29
N VAL A 51 -4.20 -4.02 -8.87
CA VAL A 51 -4.95 -2.93 -9.52
C VAL A 51 -4.54 -2.77 -10.99
N ARG A 52 -3.25 -2.87 -11.29
CA ARG A 52 -2.76 -2.81 -12.68
C ARG A 52 -3.35 -3.94 -13.53
N ALA A 53 -3.43 -5.16 -13.02
CA ALA A 53 -4.03 -6.29 -13.72
C ALA A 53 -5.52 -6.04 -14.04
N TYR A 54 -6.28 -5.49 -13.08
CA TYR A 54 -7.67 -5.11 -13.31
C TYR A 54 -7.83 -4.00 -14.33
N LEU A 55 -7.01 -2.94 -14.25
CA LEU A 55 -7.04 -1.84 -15.23
C LEU A 55 -6.64 -2.28 -16.65
N GLN A 56 -5.76 -3.26 -16.77
CA GLN A 56 -5.40 -3.85 -18.07
C GLN A 56 -6.57 -4.63 -18.66
N ARG A 57 -7.25 -5.44 -17.85
CA ARG A 57 -8.47 -6.16 -18.28
C ARG A 57 -9.55 -5.21 -18.80
N GLU A 58 -9.81 -4.11 -18.08
CA GLU A 58 -10.81 -3.12 -18.51
C GLU A 58 -10.47 -2.47 -19.86
N LYS A 59 -9.19 -2.18 -20.11
CA LYS A 59 -8.74 -1.59 -21.39
C LYS A 59 -8.94 -2.54 -22.57
N THR A 60 -8.81 -3.84 -22.36
CA THR A 60 -9.02 -4.86 -23.41
C THR A 60 -10.50 -5.14 -23.67
N SER A 61 -11.38 -4.88 -22.69
CA SER A 61 -12.83 -5.12 -22.80
C SER A 61 -13.63 -3.96 -23.40
N VAL A 62 -13.00 -2.78 -23.63
CA VAL A 62 -13.66 -1.64 -24.28
C VAL A 62 -13.59 -1.80 -25.80
N PRO A 63 -14.72 -1.92 -26.54
CA PRO A 63 -14.72 -1.95 -28.01
C PRO A 63 -14.09 -0.68 -28.58
N ASP A 64 -13.27 -0.83 -29.64
CA ASP A 64 -12.74 0.30 -30.42
C ASP A 64 -13.88 1.24 -30.83
N GLY A 65 -13.90 2.45 -30.26
CA GLY A 65 -14.94 3.46 -30.55
C GLY A 65 -15.57 4.14 -29.33
N TYR A 66 -15.31 3.69 -28.12
CA TYR A 66 -15.82 4.35 -26.92
C TYR A 66 -14.91 5.48 -26.45
N THR A 67 -15.20 6.72 -26.86
CA THR A 67 -14.55 7.91 -26.34
C THR A 67 -15.12 8.22 -24.95
N GLY A 68 -14.39 7.81 -23.90
CA GLY A 68 -14.81 7.96 -22.51
C GLY A 68 -14.88 9.43 -22.03
N GLU A 69 -15.85 10.21 -22.50
CA GLU A 69 -16.11 11.58 -22.02
C GLU A 69 -17.03 11.68 -20.80
N SER A 70 -17.61 10.59 -20.33
CA SER A 70 -18.62 10.64 -19.25
C SER A 70 -18.11 10.38 -17.83
N PHE A 71 -16.82 10.12 -17.61
CA PHE A 71 -16.26 9.91 -16.25
C PHE A 71 -15.15 10.88 -15.86
N ARG A 72 -15.14 12.11 -16.40
CA ARG A 72 -14.28 13.19 -15.88
C ARG A 72 -15.00 13.98 -14.77
N GLY A 73 -15.36 13.31 -13.69
CA GLY A 73 -15.65 13.89 -12.39
C GLY A 73 -14.34 14.01 -11.60
N GLN A 74 -13.70 15.16 -11.71
CA GLN A 74 -12.78 15.79 -10.75
C GLN A 74 -11.88 14.87 -9.89
N ALA A 75 -10.81 14.35 -10.47
CA ALA A 75 -9.57 14.09 -9.78
C ALA A 75 -8.43 14.49 -10.72
N LYS A 76 -8.00 15.75 -10.65
CA LYS A 76 -6.75 16.21 -11.24
C LYS A 76 -5.61 15.68 -10.38
N VAL A 77 -5.14 14.47 -10.65
CA VAL A 77 -3.83 14.03 -10.17
C VAL A 77 -2.78 14.76 -10.99
N LYS A 78 -2.20 15.80 -10.43
CA LYS A 78 -0.98 16.41 -10.95
C LYS A 78 0.17 15.48 -10.61
N THR A 79 0.64 14.69 -11.56
CA THR A 79 1.94 14.03 -11.46
C THR A 79 3.03 15.09 -11.64
N SER A 80 3.57 15.59 -10.54
CA SER A 80 4.81 16.37 -10.55
C SER A 80 5.99 15.42 -10.43
N GLY A 81 6.76 15.31 -11.51
CA GLY A 81 8.19 15.06 -11.55
C GLY A 81 8.76 13.91 -10.74
N CYS A 82 8.69 12.68 -11.25
CA CYS A 82 9.74 11.70 -11.00
C CYS A 82 10.43 11.39 -12.31
N ALA A 83 11.76 11.55 -12.30
CA ALA A 83 12.63 11.51 -13.45
C ALA A 83 12.53 10.22 -14.25
N GLU A 84 12.51 10.40 -15.56
CA GLU A 84 12.77 9.37 -16.56
C GLU A 84 14.14 8.72 -16.31
N ASN A 85 14.16 7.41 -16.02
CA ASN A 85 15.18 6.48 -16.53
C ASN A 85 14.90 5.05 -16.05
N THR A 86 14.01 4.36 -16.72
CA THR A 86 14.10 2.90 -16.81
C THR A 86 13.58 2.49 -18.19
N ARG A 87 14.50 2.29 -19.12
CA ARG A 87 14.24 1.65 -20.41
C ARG A 87 13.73 0.24 -20.15
N MET A 88 12.46 0.01 -20.42
CA MET A 88 11.87 -1.31 -20.49
C MET A 88 12.40 -2.04 -21.71
N PRO A 89 12.71 -3.34 -21.66
CA PRO A 89 13.03 -4.11 -22.86
C PRO A 89 11.81 -4.17 -23.79
N GLU A 90 12.04 -3.95 -25.08
CA GLU A 90 11.01 -4.06 -26.12
C GLU A 90 10.44 -5.50 -26.14
N ALA A 91 9.14 -5.61 -25.90
CA ALA A 91 8.42 -6.86 -26.02
C ALA A 91 8.35 -7.24 -27.50
N GLY A 92 8.88 -8.42 -27.83
CA GLY A 92 8.75 -8.99 -29.17
C GLY A 92 7.27 -9.17 -29.53
N GLU A 93 6.96 -8.88 -30.80
CA GLU A 93 5.65 -9.08 -31.42
C GLU A 93 5.33 -10.60 -31.45
N GLY A 94 4.55 -11.03 -30.45
CA GLY A 94 3.91 -12.34 -30.40
C GLY A 94 2.41 -12.16 -30.54
N GLU A 95 1.82 -12.93 -31.46
CA GLU A 95 0.41 -12.91 -31.86
C GLU A 95 -0.57 -12.77 -30.67
N ASN A 96 -1.30 -11.66 -30.66
CA ASN A 96 -2.32 -11.35 -29.66
C ASN A 96 -3.59 -12.19 -29.86
N ALA A 97 -3.69 -13.31 -29.16
CA ALA A 97 -5.00 -13.82 -28.76
C ALA A 97 -5.48 -12.92 -27.61
N HIS A 98 -6.37 -11.98 -27.87
CA HIS A 98 -7.04 -11.14 -26.87
C HIS A 98 -7.77 -12.04 -25.87
N SER A 99 -7.17 -12.32 -24.72
CA SER A 99 -7.85 -13.00 -23.64
C SER A 99 -8.41 -11.95 -22.70
N ASP A 100 -9.73 -11.90 -22.61
CA ASP A 100 -10.52 -11.10 -21.64
C ASP A 100 -10.28 -11.57 -20.18
N ARG A 101 -9.25 -12.37 -19.98
CA ARG A 101 -8.92 -13.06 -18.74
C ARG A 101 -8.04 -12.18 -17.86
N LEU A 102 -8.44 -12.05 -16.57
CA LEU A 102 -7.61 -11.41 -15.54
C LEU A 102 -6.32 -12.21 -15.31
N GLU A 103 -5.21 -11.64 -15.68
CA GLU A 103 -3.89 -12.29 -15.54
C GLU A 103 -3.30 -12.00 -14.14
N LEU A 104 -3.33 -13.01 -13.28
CA LEU A 104 -2.86 -12.93 -11.90
C LEU A 104 -1.62 -13.78 -11.64
N SER A 105 -1.24 -14.66 -12.59
CA SER A 105 -0.20 -15.70 -12.39
C SER A 105 1.17 -15.15 -12.02
N HIS A 106 1.45 -13.89 -12.34
CA HIS A 106 2.73 -13.23 -12.10
C HIS A 106 2.79 -12.42 -10.80
N ILE A 107 1.66 -12.27 -10.07
CA ILE A 107 1.58 -11.39 -8.88
C ILE A 107 2.00 -12.16 -7.62
N PRO A 108 3.14 -11.83 -6.97
CA PRO A 108 3.52 -12.44 -5.72
C PRO A 108 2.63 -11.96 -4.56
N GLY A 109 2.64 -12.71 -3.46
CA GLY A 109 1.93 -12.32 -2.24
C GLY A 109 0.41 -12.50 -2.29
N ILE A 110 -0.15 -13.15 -3.32
CA ILE A 110 -1.58 -13.44 -3.36
C ILE A 110 -1.90 -14.92 -3.15
N THR A 111 -3.07 -15.18 -2.61
CA THR A 111 -3.77 -16.47 -2.67
C THR A 111 -5.15 -16.19 -3.21
N TYR A 112 -5.57 -16.84 -4.28
CA TYR A 112 -6.81 -16.48 -4.95
C TYR A 112 -7.53 -17.69 -5.53
N ARG A 113 -8.81 -17.53 -5.83
CA ARG A 113 -9.63 -18.52 -6.49
C ARG A 113 -9.56 -18.29 -8.00
N THR A 114 -9.18 -19.33 -8.73
CA THR A 114 -9.17 -19.32 -10.20
C THR A 114 -10.59 -19.33 -10.75
N GLU A 115 -10.74 -19.18 -12.06
CA GLU A 115 -12.03 -19.31 -12.74
C GLU A 115 -12.58 -20.72 -12.66
N SER A 116 -11.71 -21.74 -12.58
CA SER A 116 -12.11 -23.14 -12.37
C SER A 116 -12.58 -23.42 -10.93
N GLY A 117 -12.41 -22.46 -10.00
CA GLY A 117 -12.78 -22.59 -8.59
C GLY A 117 -11.64 -23.15 -7.71
N GLU A 118 -10.50 -23.48 -8.29
CA GLU A 118 -9.32 -23.92 -7.55
C GLU A 118 -8.70 -22.77 -6.79
N ILE A 119 -7.99 -23.07 -5.68
CA ILE A 119 -7.27 -22.07 -4.89
C ILE A 119 -5.78 -22.19 -5.18
N GLU A 120 -5.25 -21.15 -5.80
CA GLU A 120 -3.82 -20.98 -6.05
C GLU A 120 -3.17 -20.06 -5.02
N GLU A 121 -1.92 -20.37 -4.68
CA GLU A 121 -1.12 -19.57 -3.75
C GLU A 121 0.24 -19.28 -4.36
N HIS A 122 0.56 -18.02 -4.48
CA HIS A 122 1.85 -17.56 -4.99
C HIS A 122 2.88 -17.38 -3.88
N GLY A 123 4.14 -17.33 -4.23
CA GLY A 123 5.22 -17.02 -3.30
C GLY A 123 5.05 -15.65 -2.61
N PRO A 124 5.81 -15.38 -1.54
CA PRO A 124 5.73 -14.09 -0.84
C PRO A 124 6.17 -12.93 -1.74
N GLN A 125 5.59 -11.75 -1.53
CA GLN A 125 6.08 -10.51 -2.13
C GLN A 125 7.40 -10.10 -1.47
N ARG A 126 8.27 -9.41 -2.22
CA ARG A 126 9.47 -8.82 -1.65
C ARG A 126 9.13 -7.75 -0.63
N LEU A 127 9.97 -7.60 0.36
CA LEU A 127 9.86 -6.47 1.29
C LEU A 127 10.36 -5.18 0.61
N LEU A 128 9.59 -4.10 0.72
CA LEU A 128 10.01 -2.78 0.26
C LEU A 128 11.05 -2.16 1.20
N SER A 129 12.01 -1.41 0.63
CA SER A 129 12.66 -0.36 1.39
C SER A 129 11.64 0.72 1.73
N LEU A 130 11.67 1.26 2.94
CA LEU A 130 10.77 2.37 3.29
C LEU A 130 11.07 3.63 2.47
N ASP A 131 12.26 3.74 1.90
CA ASP A 131 12.63 4.84 0.99
C ASP A 131 11.95 4.74 -0.37
N GLU A 132 11.46 3.56 -0.76
CA GLU A 132 10.66 3.36 -1.99
C GLU A 132 9.20 3.81 -1.83
N ILE A 133 8.73 3.99 -0.60
CA ILE A 133 7.34 4.40 -0.34
C ILE A 133 7.23 5.92 -0.57
N PRO A 134 6.38 6.39 -1.48
CA PRO A 134 6.21 7.81 -1.70
C PRO A 134 5.58 8.50 -0.48
N PHE A 135 5.91 9.77 -0.28
CA PHE A 135 5.24 10.62 0.69
C PHE A 135 3.91 11.09 0.11
N TYR A 136 2.81 10.73 0.78
CA TYR A 136 1.44 10.94 0.25
C TYR A 136 0.80 12.25 0.68
N TYR A 137 1.41 12.99 1.59
CA TYR A 137 0.87 14.25 2.09
C TYR A 137 1.38 15.44 1.27
N ASP A 138 1.06 15.47 -0.03
CA ASP A 138 1.39 16.57 -0.93
C ASP A 138 0.40 17.75 -0.86
N ASP A 139 -0.80 17.48 -0.35
CA ASP A 139 -1.86 18.45 -0.09
C ASP A 139 -2.52 18.13 1.25
N MET A 140 -2.56 19.11 2.16
CA MET A 140 -3.19 18.99 3.47
C MET A 140 -4.68 19.35 3.46
N ALA A 141 -5.27 19.70 2.31
CA ALA A 141 -6.70 19.94 2.19
C ALA A 141 -7.51 18.70 2.60
N GLY A 142 -8.41 18.86 3.54
CA GLY A 142 -9.20 17.77 4.10
C GLY A 142 -8.58 17.06 5.31
N PHE A 143 -7.38 17.48 5.74
CA PHE A 143 -6.74 16.98 6.96
C PHE A 143 -6.83 17.97 8.13
N GLU A 144 -7.50 19.12 7.94
CA GLU A 144 -7.77 20.09 9.00
C GLU A 144 -8.50 19.39 10.16
N ASN A 145 -7.97 19.53 11.36
CA ASN A 145 -8.49 18.91 12.59
C ASN A 145 -8.47 17.37 12.60
N ARG A 146 -7.61 16.73 11.80
CA ARG A 146 -7.37 15.29 11.83
C ARG A 146 -5.99 14.97 12.38
N ILE A 147 -5.88 13.79 12.98
CA ILE A 147 -4.57 13.20 13.31
C ILE A 147 -3.97 12.68 12.00
N VAL A 148 -2.76 13.12 11.71
CA VAL A 148 -1.98 12.62 10.59
C VAL A 148 -1.07 11.49 11.08
N TYR A 149 -1.03 10.37 10.37
CA TYR A 149 -0.19 9.24 10.72
C TYR A 149 1.08 9.23 9.86
N TYR A 150 2.21 8.97 10.50
CA TYR A 150 3.50 8.94 9.84
C TYR A 150 4.30 7.70 10.27
N GLU A 151 4.99 7.05 9.33
CA GLU A 151 5.82 5.87 9.58
C GLU A 151 7.27 6.16 9.20
N SER A 152 8.18 6.18 10.18
CA SER A 152 9.61 6.34 9.96
C SER A 152 10.37 5.01 10.05
N SER A 153 9.75 4.01 10.67
CA SER A 153 10.31 2.65 10.74
C SER A 153 9.19 1.61 10.78
N ARG A 154 9.47 0.44 10.23
CA ARG A 154 8.55 -0.71 10.21
C ARG A 154 9.21 -1.94 10.78
N GLY A 155 8.46 -2.70 11.57
CA GLY A 155 8.91 -3.89 12.26
C GLY A 155 9.19 -3.66 13.74
N CYS A 156 9.53 -4.73 14.45
CA CYS A 156 9.84 -4.68 15.89
C CYS A 156 10.91 -5.72 16.23
N PRO A 157 11.97 -5.36 16.97
CA PRO A 157 13.05 -6.30 17.31
C PRO A 157 12.67 -7.28 18.42
N PHE A 158 11.55 -7.04 19.11
CA PHE A 158 11.13 -7.81 20.28
C PHE A 158 10.29 -9.04 19.90
N SER A 159 10.26 -10.04 20.79
CA SER A 159 9.57 -11.32 20.59
C SER A 159 8.43 -11.51 21.58
N CYS A 160 7.57 -10.51 21.74
CA CYS A 160 6.43 -10.59 22.66
C CYS A 160 5.44 -11.63 22.17
N SER A 161 5.11 -12.61 23.03
CA SER A 161 4.29 -13.78 22.67
C SER A 161 2.85 -13.45 22.24
N TYR A 162 2.34 -12.28 22.59
CA TYR A 162 0.99 -11.80 22.29
C TYR A 162 0.94 -10.78 21.15
N CYS A 163 2.08 -10.40 20.56
CA CYS A 163 2.15 -9.33 19.58
C CYS A 163 2.44 -9.87 18.18
N LEU A 164 1.58 -9.55 17.22
CA LEU A 164 1.78 -9.92 15.81
C LEU A 164 3.06 -9.33 15.21
N SER A 165 3.50 -8.15 15.67
CA SER A 165 4.77 -7.54 15.21
C SER A 165 6.01 -8.34 15.59
N SER A 166 5.89 -9.36 16.45
CA SER A 166 7.00 -10.27 16.81
C SER A 166 7.28 -11.35 15.77
N ILE A 167 6.42 -11.50 14.76
CA ILE A 167 6.55 -12.53 13.72
C ILE A 167 7.64 -12.13 12.73
N ASP A 168 7.64 -10.87 12.29
CA ASP A 168 8.72 -10.29 11.50
C ASP A 168 9.63 -9.46 12.41
N LYS A 169 10.85 -9.96 12.66
CA LYS A 169 11.86 -9.29 13.49
C LYS A 169 12.71 -8.31 12.72
N THR A 170 12.48 -8.16 11.44
CA THR A 170 13.22 -7.23 10.59
C THR A 170 12.74 -5.81 10.85
N VAL A 171 13.61 -4.95 11.37
CA VAL A 171 13.31 -3.53 11.49
C VAL A 171 13.95 -2.78 10.33
N ARG A 172 13.13 -2.10 9.57
CA ARG A 172 13.54 -1.25 8.44
C ARG A 172 13.28 0.21 8.78
N PHE A 173 14.17 1.08 8.37
CA PHE A 173 14.11 2.51 8.63
C PHE A 173 14.02 3.27 7.32
N ARG A 174 13.18 4.29 7.29
CA ARG A 174 13.21 5.32 6.27
C ARG A 174 14.42 6.20 6.52
N SER A 175 15.16 6.57 5.47
CA SER A 175 16.37 7.39 5.62
C SER A 175 16.05 8.77 6.20
N LEU A 176 16.95 9.31 7.02
CA LEU A 176 16.77 10.65 7.58
C LEU A 176 16.71 11.73 6.50
N ASP A 177 17.35 11.51 5.35
CA ASP A 177 17.32 12.42 4.20
C ASP A 177 15.91 12.59 3.62
N LEU A 178 15.03 11.60 3.82
CA LEU A 178 13.61 11.66 3.46
C LEU A 178 12.75 12.10 4.65
N VAL A 179 13.00 11.53 5.83
CA VAL A 179 12.22 11.80 7.04
C VAL A 179 12.24 13.28 7.41
N LEU A 180 13.41 13.92 7.43
CA LEU A 180 13.52 15.31 7.92
C LEU A 180 12.76 16.31 7.03
N PRO A 181 12.86 16.28 5.68
CA PRO A 181 12.02 17.12 4.84
C PRO A 181 10.51 16.85 4.98
N GLU A 182 10.11 15.59 5.20
CA GLU A 182 8.71 15.23 5.41
C GLU A 182 8.18 15.77 6.75
N LEU A 183 8.99 15.77 7.79
CA LEU A 183 8.64 16.40 9.07
C LEU A 183 8.56 17.94 8.93
N GLN A 184 9.48 18.54 8.15
CA GLN A 184 9.41 19.98 7.84
C GLN A 184 8.11 20.32 7.13
N PHE A 185 7.66 19.49 6.18
CA PHE A 185 6.37 19.69 5.52
C PHE A 185 5.22 19.79 6.52
N PHE A 186 5.16 18.92 7.54
CA PHE A 186 4.12 19.00 8.56
C PHE A 186 4.24 20.26 9.44
N LEU A 187 5.45 20.69 9.75
CA LEU A 187 5.71 21.91 10.50
C LEU A 187 5.27 23.16 9.70
N ASP A 188 5.62 23.23 8.41
CA ASP A 188 5.27 24.35 7.53
C ASP A 188 3.76 24.48 7.33
N HIS A 189 3.06 23.34 7.22
CA HIS A 189 1.61 23.29 7.10
C HIS A 189 0.88 23.40 8.46
N LYS A 190 1.62 23.56 9.56
CA LYS A 190 1.07 23.70 10.92
C LYS A 190 0.08 22.60 11.28
N VAL A 191 0.41 21.35 10.89
CA VAL A 191 -0.43 20.20 11.17
C VAL A 191 -0.58 20.05 12.68
N PRO A 192 -1.80 20.07 13.24
CA PRO A 192 -1.98 20.11 14.69
C PRO A 192 -1.39 18.89 15.41
N GLN A 193 -1.51 17.71 14.81
CA GLN A 193 -1.02 16.46 15.41
C GLN A 193 -0.54 15.46 14.36
N VAL A 194 0.72 15.04 14.51
CA VAL A 194 1.33 13.95 13.73
C VAL A 194 1.63 12.79 14.69
N LYS A 195 1.07 11.63 14.41
CA LYS A 195 1.28 10.43 15.20
C LYS A 195 2.18 9.45 14.43
N PHE A 196 3.34 9.14 15.00
CA PHE A 196 4.19 8.07 14.51
C PHE A 196 3.52 6.72 14.79
N VAL A 197 3.50 5.85 13.79
CA VAL A 197 2.96 4.48 13.90
C VAL A 197 4.06 3.43 13.98
N ASP A 198 5.27 3.85 14.20
CA ASP A 198 6.45 3.00 14.42
C ASP A 198 6.19 2.08 15.61
N ARG A 199 6.43 0.78 15.47
CA ARG A 199 6.16 -0.19 16.55
C ARG A 199 7.13 -0.08 17.72
N THR A 200 8.32 0.46 17.46
CA THR A 200 9.35 0.69 18.47
C THR A 200 10.23 1.84 17.98
N PHE A 201 9.74 3.05 18.11
CA PHE A 201 10.38 4.26 17.57
C PHE A 201 11.84 4.41 17.98
N ASN A 202 12.17 4.08 19.24
CA ASN A 202 13.50 4.29 19.83
C ASN A 202 14.47 3.10 19.66
N CYS A 203 14.21 2.13 18.80
CA CYS A 203 15.05 0.94 18.65
C CYS A 203 16.41 1.21 17.97
N LYS A 204 16.55 2.31 17.20
CA LYS A 204 17.81 2.75 16.59
C LYS A 204 18.15 4.16 17.04
N ARG A 205 19.14 4.26 17.92
CA ARG A 205 19.52 5.51 18.61
C ARG A 205 19.79 6.68 17.66
N GLU A 206 20.57 6.47 16.60
CA GLU A 206 20.95 7.54 15.67
C GLU A 206 19.73 8.08 14.92
N HIS A 207 18.84 7.19 14.48
CA HIS A 207 17.60 7.56 13.80
C HIS A 207 16.70 8.39 14.72
N THR A 208 16.44 7.88 15.92
CA THR A 208 15.61 8.55 16.93
C THR A 208 16.16 9.93 17.31
N LEU A 209 17.47 10.00 17.63
CA LEU A 209 18.08 11.27 17.99
C LEU A 209 18.14 12.26 16.83
N GLY A 210 18.30 11.78 15.60
CA GLY A 210 18.23 12.62 14.41
C GLY A 210 16.86 13.31 14.29
N ILE A 211 15.78 12.54 14.43
CA ILE A 211 14.42 13.07 14.40
C ILE A 211 14.16 14.04 15.56
N TRP A 212 14.47 13.65 16.79
CA TRP A 212 14.18 14.50 17.96
C TRP A 212 14.97 15.82 17.95
N ARG A 213 16.25 15.80 17.58
CA ARG A 213 17.05 17.03 17.47
C ARG A 213 16.44 17.96 16.44
N TYR A 214 16.09 17.42 15.25
CA TYR A 214 15.46 18.19 14.19
C TYR A 214 14.17 18.86 14.67
N LEU A 215 13.28 18.10 15.31
CA LEU A 215 12.01 18.62 15.81
C LEU A 215 12.17 19.68 16.89
N VAL A 216 13.15 19.53 17.79
CA VAL A 216 13.45 20.54 18.82
C VAL A 216 13.99 21.83 18.19
N GLU A 217 14.84 21.71 17.17
CA GLU A 217 15.46 22.86 16.48
C GLU A 217 14.45 23.64 15.61
N HIS A 218 13.42 22.96 15.11
CA HIS A 218 12.42 23.53 14.16
C HIS A 218 11.03 23.65 14.76
N ASP A 219 10.89 23.52 16.08
CA ASP A 219 9.57 23.60 16.73
C ASP A 219 8.86 24.91 16.39
N ASN A 220 7.63 24.78 15.88
CA ASN A 220 6.77 25.91 15.54
C ASN A 220 5.76 26.27 16.65
N GLY A 221 5.75 25.55 17.78
CA GLY A 221 4.83 25.73 18.91
C GLY A 221 3.36 25.36 18.59
N ILE A 222 3.09 24.72 17.45
CA ILE A 222 1.74 24.36 16.98
C ILE A 222 1.62 22.87 16.75
N THR A 223 2.58 22.28 16.01
CA THR A 223 2.54 20.88 15.60
C THR A 223 3.00 19.98 16.74
N ASN A 224 2.16 19.05 17.15
CA ASN A 224 2.48 18.07 18.17
C ASN A 224 2.84 16.74 17.52
N PHE A 225 4.01 16.20 17.87
CA PHE A 225 4.46 14.89 17.43
C PHE A 225 4.31 13.87 18.55
N HIS A 226 3.60 12.79 18.27
CA HIS A 226 3.37 11.69 19.20
C HIS A 226 4.12 10.43 18.75
N PHE A 227 4.90 9.84 19.66
CA PHE A 227 5.70 8.63 19.42
C PHE A 227 5.20 7.48 20.29
N GLU A 228 5.21 6.25 19.77
CA GLU A 228 4.87 4.99 20.48
C GLU A 228 6.11 4.09 20.69
#